data_60eed145f2f359f9eef62d6da6c1a795
#
_entry.id   60eed145f2f359f9eef62d6da6c1a795
#
_cell.length_a   1.000
_cell.length_b   1.000
_cell.length_c   1.000
_cell.angle_alpha   90.00
_cell.angle_beta   90.00
_cell.angle_gamma   90.00
#
_symmetry.space_group_name_H-M   'P 1'
#
loop_
_entity.id
_entity.type
_entity.pdbx_description
1 polymer ?
#
loop_
_entity_poly.entity_id
_entity_poly.type
_entity_poly.pdbx_seq_one_letter_code
_entity_poly.pdbx_strand_id
1 'polypeptide(L)'
;MKILITGASGFIGQALAKQLENSEHDVYLTDIHEPTNTYGHTFDTCDLTNTEAVTYLPEADIVYHLCAYNNTAHFYTKPLSVIDSTMTPTINLLHRYKYSKTKFVYASSSEIYAGGVQLGITEIPTPEVNVGVINEIDNTRWSYAGSKLMGEIAVHAAHEEYNLDYVIIRYHNAYGKEQKNHFIPEYADRLREG
;
A
#
# COMPACT_ATOMS: atom_id res chain seq x y z
N MET A 1 11.00 1.72 19.23
CA MET A 1 10.25 2.63 18.33
C MET A 1 8.80 2.21 18.33
N LYS A 2 7.89 3.16 18.14
CA LYS A 2 6.47 2.90 17.88
C LYS A 2 6.24 2.76 16.38
N ILE A 3 5.68 1.64 15.94
CA ILE A 3 5.46 1.33 14.52
C ILE A 3 3.97 1.09 14.30
N LEU A 4 3.38 1.81 13.37
CA LEU A 4 2.03 1.55 12.89
C LEU A 4 2.11 0.82 11.54
N ILE A 5 1.37 -0.28 11.39
CA ILE A 5 1.20 -1.00 10.13
C ILE A 5 -0.27 -0.94 9.74
N THR A 6 -0.59 -0.26 8.65
CA THR A 6 -1.93 -0.25 8.04
C THR A 6 -2.00 -1.27 6.91
N GLY A 7 -3.17 -1.86 6.67
CA GLY A 7 -3.24 -3.01 5.76
C GLY A 7 -2.60 -4.25 6.37
N ALA A 8 -2.64 -4.35 7.71
CA ALA A 8 -1.94 -5.37 8.48
C ALA A 8 -2.46 -6.79 8.25
N SER A 9 -3.71 -6.94 7.81
CA SER A 9 -4.32 -8.24 7.48
C SER A 9 -3.96 -8.73 6.07
N GLY A 10 -3.37 -7.87 5.25
CA GLY A 10 -2.89 -8.21 3.90
C GLY A 10 -1.62 -9.06 3.90
N PHE A 11 -1.28 -9.62 2.75
CA PHE A 11 -0.11 -10.50 2.59
C PHE A 11 1.21 -9.86 3.05
N ILE A 12 1.50 -8.62 2.62
CA ILE A 12 2.72 -7.91 3.02
C ILE A 12 2.64 -7.48 4.49
N GLY A 13 1.47 -7.01 4.94
CA GLY A 13 1.25 -6.60 6.33
C GLY A 13 1.49 -7.73 7.33
N GLN A 14 0.96 -8.93 7.04
CA GLN A 14 1.17 -10.12 7.86
C GLN A 14 2.64 -10.57 7.86
N ALA A 15 3.32 -10.49 6.72
CA ALA A 15 4.74 -10.82 6.64
C ALA A 15 5.60 -9.86 7.47
N LEU A 16 5.30 -8.56 7.43
CA LEU A 16 5.99 -7.54 8.22
C LEU A 16 5.70 -7.70 9.73
N ALA A 17 4.44 -7.90 10.10
CA ALA A 17 4.04 -8.14 11.49
C ALA A 17 4.78 -9.36 12.08
N LYS A 18 4.85 -10.46 11.31
CA LYS A 18 5.61 -11.66 11.72
C LYS A 18 7.10 -11.37 11.88
N GLN A 19 7.71 -10.60 10.99
CA GLN A 19 9.14 -10.26 11.08
C GLN A 19 9.45 -9.44 12.34
N LEU A 20 8.49 -8.70 12.86
CA LEU A 20 8.62 -7.86 14.05
C LEU A 20 8.19 -8.56 15.35
N GLU A 21 7.73 -9.82 15.31
CA GLU A 21 7.18 -10.58 16.44
C GLU A 21 8.06 -10.57 17.71
N ASN A 22 9.38 -10.67 17.54
CA ASN A 22 10.32 -10.71 18.67
C ASN A 22 11.19 -9.45 18.75
N SER A 23 10.77 -8.35 18.12
CA SER A 23 11.51 -7.10 18.16
C SER A 23 11.21 -6.32 19.45
N GLU A 24 12.11 -5.41 19.83
CA GLU A 24 11.90 -4.46 20.94
C GLU A 24 10.99 -3.29 20.54
N HIS A 25 10.25 -3.39 19.45
CA HIS A 25 9.40 -2.33 18.93
C HIS A 25 7.98 -2.47 19.48
N ASP A 26 7.35 -1.34 19.74
CA ASP A 26 5.92 -1.26 20.07
C ASP A 26 5.16 -1.19 18.75
N VAL A 27 4.56 -2.31 18.33
CA VAL A 27 3.92 -2.44 17.00
C VAL A 27 2.41 -2.45 17.14
N TYR A 28 1.78 -1.55 16.41
CA TYR A 28 0.34 -1.40 16.33
C TYR A 28 -0.13 -1.75 14.91
N LEU A 29 -1.06 -2.68 14.82
CA LEU A 29 -1.63 -3.19 13.57
C LEU A 29 -3.03 -2.61 13.36
N THR A 30 -3.35 -2.23 12.14
CA THR A 30 -4.72 -1.84 11.81
C THR A 30 -5.12 -2.25 10.39
N ASP A 31 -6.38 -2.64 10.24
CA ASP A 31 -7.02 -3.02 9.00
C ASP A 31 -8.55 -2.93 9.16
N ILE A 32 -9.31 -3.05 8.09
CA ILE A 32 -10.77 -3.20 8.13
C ILE A 32 -11.21 -4.63 8.50
N HIS A 33 -10.30 -5.59 8.42
CA HIS A 33 -10.53 -6.99 8.75
C HIS A 33 -9.52 -7.45 9.80
N GLU A 34 -9.92 -8.37 10.67
CA GLU A 34 -8.99 -9.00 11.61
C GLU A 34 -7.89 -9.78 10.86
N PRO A 35 -6.64 -9.67 11.31
CA PRO A 35 -5.54 -10.44 10.74
C PRO A 35 -5.64 -11.92 11.15
N THR A 36 -5.08 -12.79 10.34
CA THR A 36 -4.98 -14.22 10.67
C THR A 36 -4.15 -14.45 11.95
N ASN A 37 -3.15 -13.59 12.17
CA ASN A 37 -2.32 -13.62 13.38
C ASN A 37 -1.83 -12.19 13.69
N THR A 38 -1.89 -11.81 14.95
CA THR A 38 -1.34 -10.52 15.43
C THR A 38 0.14 -10.62 15.81
N TYR A 39 0.70 -11.81 15.93
CA TYR A 39 2.08 -12.05 16.37
C TYR A 39 2.42 -11.37 17.71
N GLY A 40 1.43 -11.27 18.61
CA GLY A 40 1.57 -10.60 19.90
C GLY A 40 1.48 -9.07 19.86
N HIS A 41 1.28 -8.47 18.70
CA HIS A 41 1.12 -7.04 18.54
C HIS A 41 -0.30 -6.57 18.84
N THR A 42 -0.47 -5.30 19.21
CA THR A 42 -1.79 -4.67 19.38
C THR A 42 -2.48 -4.54 18.03
N PHE A 43 -3.75 -4.90 17.95
CA PHE A 43 -4.57 -4.74 16.75
C PHE A 43 -5.89 -4.04 17.07
N ASP A 44 -6.26 -3.07 16.24
CA ASP A 44 -7.61 -2.49 16.23
C ASP A 44 -8.13 -2.35 14.79
N THR A 45 -9.41 -2.62 14.64
CA THR A 45 -10.10 -2.41 13.37
C THR A 45 -10.31 -0.93 13.11
N CYS A 46 -9.83 -0.44 11.97
CA CYS A 46 -10.03 0.95 11.56
C CYS A 46 -10.27 1.04 10.04
N ASP A 47 -11.38 1.64 9.68
CA ASP A 47 -11.61 2.08 8.29
C ASP A 47 -10.92 3.42 8.07
N LEU A 48 -9.80 3.39 7.35
CA LEU A 48 -9.00 4.58 7.07
C LEU A 48 -9.65 5.55 6.08
N THR A 49 -10.77 5.18 5.46
CA THR A 49 -11.60 6.12 4.68
C THR A 49 -12.40 7.04 5.59
N ASN A 50 -12.64 6.63 6.85
CA ASN A 50 -13.29 7.45 7.85
C ASN A 50 -12.28 8.39 8.53
N THR A 51 -12.35 9.67 8.19
CA THR A 51 -11.46 10.72 8.72
C THR A 51 -11.48 10.81 10.24
N GLU A 52 -12.64 10.63 10.88
CA GLU A 52 -12.76 10.66 12.34
C GLU A 52 -12.02 9.47 12.97
N ALA A 53 -12.23 8.25 12.44
CA ALA A 53 -11.57 7.05 12.93
C ALA A 53 -10.04 7.17 12.89
N VAL A 54 -9.49 7.78 11.84
CA VAL A 54 -8.05 7.98 11.66
C VAL A 54 -7.46 8.88 12.76
N THR A 55 -8.23 9.79 13.37
CA THR A 55 -7.74 10.66 14.44
C THR A 55 -7.38 9.90 15.72
N TYR A 56 -7.96 8.71 15.94
CA TYR A 56 -7.70 7.86 17.09
C TYR A 56 -6.50 6.93 16.94
N LEU A 57 -5.89 6.88 15.74
CA LEU A 57 -4.66 6.12 15.54
C LEU A 57 -3.53 6.63 16.45
N PRO A 58 -2.67 5.74 16.99
CA PRO A 58 -1.62 6.14 17.90
C PRO A 58 -0.56 7.03 17.22
N GLU A 59 0.19 7.77 18.03
CA GLU A 59 1.45 8.39 17.57
C GLU A 59 2.44 7.28 17.22
N ALA A 60 3.16 7.44 16.12
CA ALA A 60 4.12 6.48 15.64
C ALA A 60 5.42 7.14 15.18
N ASP A 61 6.55 6.47 15.41
CA ASP A 61 7.84 6.86 14.85
C ASP A 61 7.91 6.50 13.35
N ILE A 62 7.26 5.38 12.99
CA ILE A 62 7.18 4.90 11.60
C ILE A 62 5.74 4.44 11.32
N VAL A 63 5.21 4.88 10.17
CA VAL A 63 3.95 4.37 9.61
C VAL A 63 4.25 3.60 8.34
N TYR A 64 3.98 2.30 8.32
CA TYR A 64 3.94 1.49 7.10
C TYR A 64 2.53 1.52 6.52
N HIS A 65 2.32 2.34 5.50
CA HIS A 65 1.03 2.44 4.83
C HIS A 65 0.94 1.42 3.69
N LEU A 66 0.44 0.23 4.01
CA LEU A 66 0.35 -0.92 3.09
C LEU A 66 -1.08 -1.15 2.57
N CYS A 67 -2.09 -0.47 3.12
CA CYS A 67 -3.46 -0.69 2.71
C CYS A 67 -3.69 -0.17 1.29
N ALA A 68 -4.32 -1.01 0.47
CA ALA A 68 -4.81 -0.69 -0.85
C ALA A 68 -5.74 -1.80 -1.33
N TYR A 69 -6.67 -1.45 -2.22
CA TYR A 69 -7.56 -2.44 -2.81
C TYR A 69 -6.90 -3.04 -4.06
N ASN A 70 -6.13 -4.10 -3.85
CA ASN A 70 -5.33 -4.75 -4.91
C ASN A 70 -6.00 -6.04 -5.42
N ASN A 71 -7.12 -5.89 -6.14
CA ASN A 71 -7.77 -6.99 -6.84
C ASN A 71 -7.97 -6.61 -8.31
N THR A 72 -7.27 -7.28 -9.21
CA THR A 72 -7.26 -6.97 -10.66
C THR A 72 -8.65 -6.96 -11.28
N ALA A 73 -9.55 -7.86 -10.86
CA ALA A 73 -10.94 -7.86 -11.37
C ALA A 73 -11.69 -6.57 -11.01
N HIS A 74 -11.37 -5.96 -9.89
CA HIS A 74 -12.02 -4.72 -9.46
C HIS A 74 -11.52 -3.48 -10.19
N PHE A 75 -10.35 -3.51 -10.80
CA PHE A 75 -9.87 -2.41 -11.66
C PHE A 75 -10.84 -2.15 -12.83
N TYR A 76 -11.54 -3.20 -13.27
CA TYR A 76 -12.52 -3.13 -14.35
C TYR A 76 -13.97 -3.02 -13.86
N THR A 77 -14.30 -3.67 -12.74
CA THR A 77 -15.70 -3.79 -12.28
C THR A 77 -16.09 -2.74 -11.25
N LYS A 78 -15.13 -2.18 -10.50
CA LYS A 78 -15.33 -1.20 -9.43
C LYS A 78 -14.20 -0.15 -9.39
N PRO A 79 -13.85 0.47 -10.53
CA PRO A 79 -12.66 1.34 -10.62
C PRO A 79 -12.71 2.53 -9.67
N LEU A 80 -13.88 3.14 -9.48
CA LEU A 80 -14.03 4.27 -8.54
C LEU A 80 -13.78 3.83 -7.09
N SER A 81 -14.26 2.64 -6.69
CA SER A 81 -13.97 2.10 -5.34
C SER A 81 -12.47 1.80 -5.16
N VAL A 82 -11.76 1.39 -6.20
CA VAL A 82 -10.29 1.19 -6.16
C VAL A 82 -9.58 2.52 -5.92
N ILE A 83 -9.99 3.58 -6.61
CA ILE A 83 -9.45 4.92 -6.42
C ILE A 83 -9.71 5.40 -5.00
N ASP A 84 -10.96 5.35 -4.56
CA ASP A 84 -11.38 5.86 -3.25
C ASP A 84 -10.66 5.12 -2.11
N SER A 85 -10.69 3.78 -2.11
CA SER A 85 -10.04 2.97 -1.06
C SER A 85 -8.50 3.00 -1.08
N THR A 86 -7.88 3.58 -2.10
CA THR A 86 -6.43 3.80 -2.16
C THR A 86 -6.07 5.23 -1.78
N MET A 87 -6.80 6.21 -2.30
CA MET A 87 -6.47 7.63 -2.13
C MET A 87 -6.95 8.19 -0.80
N THR A 88 -8.20 7.92 -0.40
CA THR A 88 -8.78 8.48 0.82
C THR A 88 -8.00 8.08 2.07
N PRO A 89 -7.62 6.79 2.29
CA PRO A 89 -6.74 6.39 3.38
C PRO A 89 -5.38 7.11 3.35
N THR A 90 -4.78 7.24 2.17
CA THR A 90 -3.48 7.90 2.02
C THR A 90 -3.56 9.36 2.47
N ILE A 91 -4.52 10.13 1.96
CA ILE A 91 -4.72 11.54 2.32
C ILE A 91 -5.04 11.69 3.82
N ASN A 92 -5.92 10.86 4.37
CA ASN A 92 -6.29 10.91 5.78
C ASN A 92 -5.07 10.67 6.69
N LEU A 93 -4.22 9.69 6.36
CA LEU A 93 -3.00 9.41 7.11
C LEU A 93 -1.96 10.53 6.98
N LEU A 94 -1.76 11.10 5.79
CA LEU A 94 -0.88 12.24 5.60
C LEU A 94 -1.33 13.44 6.46
N HIS A 95 -2.63 13.71 6.55
CA HIS A 95 -3.17 14.73 7.44
C HIS A 95 -3.04 14.37 8.92
N ARG A 96 -3.19 13.09 9.30
CA ARG A 96 -3.05 12.63 10.69
C ARG A 96 -1.63 12.85 11.20
N TYR A 97 -0.62 12.58 10.36
CA TYR A 97 0.78 12.65 10.74
C TYR A 97 1.50 13.93 10.29
N LYS A 98 0.78 14.90 9.70
CA LYS A 98 1.36 16.21 9.41
C LYS A 98 1.95 16.84 10.67
N TYR A 99 3.05 17.53 10.53
CA TYR A 99 3.81 18.16 11.63
C TYR A 99 4.34 17.20 12.70
N SER A 100 4.26 15.90 12.49
CA SER A 100 4.89 14.90 13.36
C SER A 100 6.34 14.64 12.93
N LYS A 101 7.08 13.90 13.76
CA LYS A 101 8.41 13.35 13.40
C LYS A 101 8.31 11.96 12.81
N THR A 102 7.13 11.54 12.43
CA THR A 102 6.86 10.22 11.86
C THR A 102 7.56 10.06 10.50
N LYS A 103 8.21 8.94 10.28
CA LYS A 103 8.62 8.51 8.94
C LYS A 103 7.46 7.77 8.27
N PHE A 104 6.98 8.29 7.16
CA PHE A 104 5.87 7.72 6.40
C PHE A 104 6.38 6.81 5.29
N VAL A 105 6.18 5.51 5.41
CA VAL A 105 6.57 4.52 4.39
C VAL A 105 5.36 4.20 3.54
N TYR A 106 5.36 4.69 2.30
CA TYR A 106 4.27 4.50 1.36
C TYR A 106 4.50 3.31 0.44
N ALA A 107 3.57 2.35 0.46
CA ALA A 107 3.56 1.23 -0.48
C ALA A 107 2.99 1.66 -1.83
N SER A 108 3.86 2.05 -2.75
CA SER A 108 3.56 2.25 -4.16
C SER A 108 3.63 0.93 -4.94
N SER A 109 3.68 0.99 -6.25
CA SER A 109 3.65 -0.18 -7.13
C SER A 109 4.48 0.03 -8.39
N SER A 110 5.05 -1.05 -8.93
CA SER A 110 5.64 -1.06 -10.28
C SER A 110 4.63 -0.77 -11.38
N GLU A 111 3.33 -0.88 -11.12
CA GLU A 111 2.26 -0.53 -12.07
C GLU A 111 2.34 0.91 -12.57
N ILE A 112 2.97 1.82 -11.83
CA ILE A 112 3.17 3.21 -12.27
C ILE A 112 4.10 3.31 -13.49
N TYR A 113 4.91 2.29 -13.77
CA TYR A 113 5.78 2.23 -14.94
C TYR A 113 5.08 1.64 -16.17
N ALA A 114 3.96 0.93 -15.98
CA ALA A 114 3.35 0.10 -17.02
C ALA A 114 2.93 0.90 -18.26
N GLY A 115 2.40 2.10 -18.09
CA GLY A 115 2.06 2.99 -19.22
C GLY A 115 3.29 3.40 -20.03
N GLY A 116 4.38 3.71 -19.37
CA GLY A 116 5.65 4.05 -20.02
C GLY A 116 6.28 2.88 -20.78
N VAL A 117 6.18 1.67 -20.20
CA VAL A 117 6.62 0.44 -20.88
C VAL A 117 5.77 0.16 -22.14
N GLN A 118 4.45 0.30 -22.05
CA GLN A 118 3.56 0.11 -23.19
C GLN A 118 3.83 1.12 -24.34
N LEU A 119 4.21 2.34 -24.00
CA LEU A 119 4.58 3.38 -24.98
C LEU A 119 6.03 3.28 -25.46
N GLY A 120 6.82 2.36 -24.94
CA GLY A 120 8.22 2.19 -25.30
C GLY A 120 9.15 3.32 -24.80
N ILE A 121 8.70 4.12 -23.82
CA ILE A 121 9.49 5.21 -23.24
C ILE A 121 10.17 4.83 -21.93
N THR A 122 9.78 3.68 -21.34
CA THR A 122 10.42 3.12 -20.15
C THR A 122 11.13 1.83 -20.53
N GLU A 123 12.42 1.74 -20.19
CA GLU A 123 13.27 0.59 -20.49
C GLU A 123 12.92 -0.64 -19.64
N ILE A 124 13.28 -1.84 -20.14
CA ILE A 124 13.24 -3.10 -19.40
C ILE A 124 14.66 -3.72 -19.45
N PRO A 125 15.32 -4.00 -18.33
CA PRO A 125 14.89 -3.78 -16.94
C PRO A 125 14.62 -2.33 -16.60
N THR A 126 13.54 -2.07 -15.84
CA THR A 126 13.08 -0.71 -15.54
C THR A 126 13.96 -0.05 -14.50
N PRO A 127 14.63 1.08 -14.82
CA PRO A 127 15.39 1.84 -13.84
C PRO A 127 14.46 2.53 -12.83
N GLU A 128 14.97 2.79 -11.64
CA GLU A 128 14.27 3.58 -10.63
C GLU A 128 14.31 5.06 -11.01
N VAL A 129 13.28 5.50 -11.73
CA VAL A 129 13.16 6.88 -12.22
C VAL A 129 11.88 7.53 -11.72
N ASN A 130 11.88 8.87 -11.65
CA ASN A 130 10.71 9.66 -11.21
C ASN A 130 9.69 9.90 -12.34
N VAL A 131 9.53 8.93 -13.24
CA VAL A 131 8.57 9.00 -14.35
C VAL A 131 7.51 7.94 -14.16
N GLY A 132 6.27 8.37 -13.96
CA GLY A 132 5.08 7.53 -13.98
C GLY A 132 4.21 7.96 -15.17
N VAL A 133 3.64 7.00 -15.88
CA VAL A 133 2.85 7.28 -17.10
C VAL A 133 1.54 6.51 -17.06
N ILE A 134 0.46 7.24 -17.27
CA ILE A 134 -0.86 6.70 -17.60
C ILE A 134 -1.12 7.04 -19.07
N ASN A 135 -1.21 6.03 -19.92
CA ASN A 135 -1.31 6.22 -21.38
C ASN A 135 -2.75 6.37 -21.90
N GLU A 136 -3.75 5.86 -21.18
CA GLU A 136 -5.16 5.89 -21.58
C GLU A 136 -6.03 6.20 -20.37
N ILE A 137 -6.36 7.46 -20.14
CA ILE A 137 -7.08 7.89 -18.92
C ILE A 137 -8.54 7.41 -18.87
N ASP A 138 -9.12 7.05 -19.99
CA ASP A 138 -10.47 6.49 -20.12
C ASP A 138 -10.51 4.95 -19.95
N ASN A 139 -9.35 4.30 -19.85
CA ASN A 139 -9.24 2.89 -19.58
C ASN A 139 -9.20 2.63 -18.06
N THR A 140 -10.28 2.06 -17.53
CA THR A 140 -10.46 1.79 -16.09
C THR A 140 -9.39 0.89 -15.46
N ARG A 141 -8.62 0.15 -16.28
CA ARG A 141 -7.46 -0.62 -15.83
C ARG A 141 -6.48 0.24 -15.02
N TRP A 142 -6.38 1.51 -15.37
CA TRP A 142 -5.43 2.43 -14.76
C TRP A 142 -5.89 3.00 -13.40
N SER A 143 -7.09 2.62 -12.92
CA SER A 143 -7.60 3.08 -11.62
C SER A 143 -6.62 2.84 -10.48
N TYR A 144 -6.01 1.66 -10.42
CA TYR A 144 -5.02 1.32 -9.39
C TYR A 144 -3.68 2.04 -9.60
N ALA A 145 -3.09 1.92 -10.80
CA ALA A 145 -1.81 2.56 -11.11
C ALA A 145 -1.87 4.08 -10.97
N GLY A 146 -2.96 4.69 -11.44
CA GLY A 146 -3.20 6.12 -11.29
C GLY A 146 -3.33 6.55 -9.84
N SER A 147 -4.03 5.77 -9.01
CA SER A 147 -4.14 6.03 -7.57
C SER A 147 -2.78 5.92 -6.87
N LYS A 148 -1.96 4.91 -7.21
CA LYS A 148 -0.62 4.77 -6.63
C LYS A 148 0.31 5.90 -7.06
N LEU A 149 0.26 6.33 -8.32
CA LEU A 149 0.99 7.48 -8.84
C LEU A 149 0.57 8.78 -8.12
N MET A 150 -0.74 9.02 -7.99
CA MET A 150 -1.26 10.17 -7.25
C MET A 150 -0.88 10.11 -5.77
N GLY A 151 -0.86 8.92 -5.17
CA GLY A 151 -0.39 8.72 -3.79
C GLY A 151 1.08 9.11 -3.61
N GLU A 152 1.98 8.79 -4.56
CA GLU A 152 3.36 9.27 -4.53
C GLU A 152 3.43 10.81 -4.58
N ILE A 153 2.64 11.43 -5.48
CA ILE A 153 2.55 12.89 -5.57
C ILE A 153 2.05 13.49 -4.25
N ALA A 154 1.04 12.88 -3.61
CA ALA A 154 0.51 13.35 -2.33
C ALA A 154 1.55 13.25 -1.19
N VAL A 155 2.35 12.17 -1.16
CA VAL A 155 3.45 12.01 -0.19
C VAL A 155 4.53 13.07 -0.38
N HIS A 156 4.93 13.35 -1.64
CA HIS A 156 5.87 14.44 -1.93
C HIS A 156 5.30 15.81 -1.54
N ALA A 157 4.03 16.07 -1.84
CA ALA A 157 3.36 17.30 -1.45
C ALA A 157 3.32 17.49 0.09
N ALA A 158 3.04 16.41 0.84
CA ALA A 158 3.06 16.44 2.30
C ALA A 158 4.47 16.68 2.88
N HIS A 159 5.51 16.18 2.21
CA HIS A 159 6.89 16.50 2.56
C HIS A 159 7.17 18.00 2.39
N GLU A 160 6.86 18.56 1.22
CA GLU A 160 7.09 19.98 0.92
C GLU A 160 6.28 20.92 1.83
N GLU A 161 5.03 20.54 2.12
CA GLU A 161 4.11 21.41 2.88
C GLU A 161 4.30 21.28 4.40
N TYR A 162 4.59 20.07 4.91
CA TYR A 162 4.60 19.76 6.34
C TYR A 162 5.95 19.28 6.87
N ASN A 163 6.96 19.13 5.99
CA ASN A 163 8.26 18.53 6.31
C ASN A 163 8.14 17.09 6.85
N LEU A 164 7.16 16.33 6.35
CA LEU A 164 6.96 14.92 6.71
C LEU A 164 8.09 14.07 6.10
N ASP A 165 8.83 13.34 6.95
CA ASP A 165 9.85 12.39 6.45
C ASP A 165 9.18 11.17 5.80
N TYR A 166 9.69 10.70 4.66
CA TYR A 166 9.05 9.62 3.93
C TYR A 166 10.01 8.69 3.21
N VAL A 167 9.49 7.51 2.88
CA VAL A 167 10.08 6.55 1.93
C VAL A 167 8.95 6.03 1.03
N ILE A 168 9.17 5.99 -0.27
CA ILE A 168 8.26 5.37 -1.23
C ILE A 168 8.87 4.03 -1.66
N ILE A 169 8.10 2.94 -1.55
CA ILE A 169 8.51 1.61 -1.99
C ILE A 169 7.62 1.19 -3.16
N ARG A 170 8.17 1.07 -4.36
CA ARG A 170 7.46 0.58 -5.54
C ARG A 170 7.57 -0.94 -5.60
N TYR A 171 6.61 -1.62 -4.98
CA TYR A 171 6.59 -3.07 -4.98
C TYR A 171 6.37 -3.62 -6.39
N HIS A 172 7.24 -4.53 -6.80
CA HIS A 172 6.97 -5.45 -7.89
C HIS A 172 6.11 -6.61 -7.38
N ASN A 173 5.86 -7.62 -8.23
CA ASN A 173 4.99 -8.74 -7.87
C ASN A 173 5.60 -9.54 -6.72
N ALA A 174 5.32 -9.14 -5.48
CA ALA A 174 5.69 -9.92 -4.30
C ALA A 174 4.94 -11.26 -4.33
N TYR A 175 5.63 -12.34 -4.02
CA TYR A 175 5.06 -13.67 -3.92
C TYR A 175 5.64 -14.42 -2.73
N GLY A 176 4.91 -15.43 -2.24
CA GLY A 176 5.39 -16.24 -1.12
C GLY A 176 4.31 -17.16 -0.55
N LYS A 177 4.71 -17.90 0.48
CA LYS A 177 3.80 -18.76 1.24
C LYS A 177 2.65 -17.91 1.80
N GLU A 178 1.45 -18.44 1.79
CA GLU A 178 0.23 -17.79 2.29
C GLU A 178 -0.39 -16.70 1.36
N GLN A 179 0.28 -16.35 0.25
CA GLN A 179 -0.36 -15.54 -0.77
C GLN A 179 -1.52 -16.29 -1.43
N LYS A 180 -2.64 -15.60 -1.66
CA LYS A 180 -3.84 -16.14 -2.32
C LYS A 180 -4.26 -15.25 -3.47
N ASN A 181 -5.02 -15.79 -4.42
CA ASN A 181 -5.65 -15.04 -5.51
C ASN A 181 -4.65 -14.27 -6.40
N HIS A 182 -3.48 -14.85 -6.64
CA HIS A 182 -2.46 -14.30 -7.56
C HIS A 182 -1.89 -15.42 -8.43
N PHE A 183 -1.29 -15.03 -9.56
CA PHE A 183 -0.82 -15.96 -10.59
C PHE A 183 0.04 -17.12 -10.07
N ILE A 184 1.05 -16.83 -9.22
CA ILE A 184 1.97 -17.86 -8.74
C ILE A 184 1.29 -18.93 -7.87
N PRO A 185 0.52 -18.58 -6.81
CA PRO A 185 -0.20 -19.59 -6.03
C PRO A 185 -1.26 -20.33 -6.86
N GLU A 186 -2.03 -19.62 -7.69
CA GLU A 186 -3.05 -20.27 -8.54
C GLU A 186 -2.42 -21.25 -9.54
N TYR A 187 -1.29 -20.89 -10.13
CA TYR A 187 -0.57 -21.78 -11.05
C TYR A 187 0.01 -22.98 -10.32
N ALA A 188 0.57 -22.79 -9.13
CA ALA A 188 1.08 -23.88 -8.31
C ALA A 188 -0.03 -24.87 -7.89
N ASP A 189 -1.22 -24.37 -7.58
CA ASP A 189 -2.37 -25.22 -7.23
C ASP A 189 -2.87 -26.00 -8.45
N ARG A 190 -2.96 -25.38 -9.63
CA ARG A 190 -3.30 -26.09 -10.88
C ARG A 190 -2.30 -27.22 -11.23
N LEU A 191 -1.00 -27.00 -10.96
CA LEU A 191 0.01 -28.05 -11.16
C LEU A 191 -0.11 -29.22 -10.18
N ARG A 192 -0.73 -29.01 -9.01
CA ARG A 192 -0.98 -30.08 -8.01
C ARG A 192 -2.24 -30.88 -8.32
N GLU A 193 -3.19 -30.26 -9.00
CA GLU A 193 -4.46 -30.87 -9.36
C GLU A 193 -4.39 -31.72 -10.64
N GLY A 194 -3.26 -31.67 -11.39
CA GLY A 194 -2.99 -32.46 -12.61
C GLY A 194 -3.37 -31.76 -13.87
#